data_2a731bee60ec074b1374a9b0a3025987
#
_entry.id   2a731bee60ec074b1374a9b0a3025987
#
_cell.length_a   1.000
_cell.length_b   1.000
_cell.length_c   1.000
_cell.angle_alpha   90.00
_cell.angle_beta   90.00
_cell.angle_gamma   90.00
#
_symmetry.space_group_name_H-M   'P 1'
#
loop_
_entity.id
_entity.type
_entity.pdbx_description
1 polymer ?
#
loop_
_entity_poly.entity_id
_entity_poly.type
_entity_poly.pdbx_seq_one_letter_code
_entity_poly.pdbx_strand_id
1 'polypeptide(L)'
;MTKPHAHASHPALIARLKRADGHLRAVISMIEDGKPCLEIAQQLQAVEKAVANAKRVLIHDHMDHCLDEDHSPADRDELKVIARYL
;
A
#
# COMPACT_ATOMS: atom_id res chain seq x y z
N MET A 1 24.35 -9.23 4.49
CA MET A 1 22.96 -9.05 4.07
C MET A 1 22.69 -7.58 3.84
N THR A 2 22.29 -7.24 2.65
CA THR A 2 21.97 -5.85 2.37
C THR A 2 20.70 -5.48 3.10
N LYS A 3 20.80 -4.52 3.99
CA LYS A 3 19.65 -4.04 4.71
C LYS A 3 18.75 -3.27 3.75
N PRO A 4 17.49 -3.63 3.59
CA PRO A 4 16.60 -2.84 2.76
C PRO A 4 16.49 -1.43 3.32
N HIS A 5 16.20 -0.47 2.46
CA HIS A 5 16.00 0.90 2.89
C HIS A 5 14.94 0.95 3.97
N ALA A 6 15.33 1.37 5.18
CA ALA A 6 14.40 1.50 6.29
C ALA A 6 13.71 2.86 6.17
N HIS A 7 12.52 2.86 5.60
CA HIS A 7 11.70 4.06 5.52
C HIS A 7 10.92 4.24 6.81
N ALA A 8 10.84 5.47 7.29
CA ALA A 8 10.15 5.78 8.53
C ALA A 8 8.66 5.41 8.48
N SER A 9 8.07 5.43 7.29
CA SER A 9 6.64 5.10 7.11
C SER A 9 6.34 3.61 7.07
N HIS A 10 7.35 2.74 6.91
CA HIS A 10 7.13 1.31 6.73
C HIS A 10 6.37 0.64 7.88
N PRO A 11 6.68 0.91 9.16
CA PRO A 11 5.91 0.30 10.24
C PRO A 11 4.43 0.68 10.21
N ALA A 12 4.13 1.95 9.95
CA ALA A 12 2.75 2.43 9.83
C ALA A 12 2.06 1.84 8.60
N LEU A 13 2.81 1.70 7.51
CA LEU A 13 2.32 1.10 6.27
C LEU A 13 1.95 -0.37 6.49
N ILE A 14 2.79 -1.12 7.18
CA ILE A 14 2.51 -2.51 7.53
C ILE A 14 1.23 -2.61 8.35
N ALA A 15 1.06 -1.73 9.34
CA ALA A 15 -0.14 -1.71 10.16
C ALA A 15 -1.39 -1.43 9.32
N ARG A 16 -1.30 -0.51 8.37
CA ARG A 16 -2.42 -0.20 7.45
C ARG A 16 -2.78 -1.40 6.58
N LEU A 17 -1.77 -2.09 6.05
CA LEU A 17 -1.99 -3.26 5.22
C LEU A 17 -2.58 -4.43 6.00
N LYS A 18 -2.15 -4.61 7.24
CA LYS A 18 -2.73 -5.62 8.13
C LYS A 18 -4.21 -5.35 8.39
N ARG A 19 -4.58 -4.07 8.58
CA ARG A 19 -5.99 -3.70 8.75
C ARG A 19 -6.79 -3.95 7.49
N ALA A 20 -6.22 -3.62 6.33
CA ALA A 20 -6.87 -3.90 5.05
C ALA A 20 -7.04 -5.39 4.82
N ASP A 21 -6.05 -6.20 5.22
CA ASP A 21 -6.13 -7.65 5.14
C ASP A 21 -7.27 -8.19 6.00
N GLY A 22 -7.37 -7.72 7.24
CA GLY A 22 -8.48 -8.10 8.12
C GLY A 22 -9.83 -7.69 7.55
N HIS A 23 -9.92 -6.49 6.96
CA HIS A 23 -11.13 -6.02 6.33
C HIS A 23 -11.50 -6.88 5.11
N LEU A 24 -10.51 -7.25 4.30
CA LEU A 24 -10.74 -8.13 3.15
C LEU A 24 -11.27 -9.50 3.60
N ARG A 25 -10.72 -10.05 4.67
CA ARG A 25 -11.21 -11.31 5.24
C ARG A 25 -12.65 -11.20 5.70
N ALA A 26 -13.01 -10.05 6.29
CA ALA A 26 -14.40 -9.80 6.69
C ALA A 26 -15.33 -9.76 5.48
N VAL A 27 -14.87 -9.20 4.36
CA VAL A 27 -15.66 -9.18 3.11
C VAL A 27 -15.87 -10.59 2.59
N ILE A 28 -14.85 -11.43 2.65
CA ILE A 28 -14.97 -12.84 2.26
C ILE A 28 -16.06 -13.53 3.09
N SER A 29 -16.05 -13.28 4.39
CA SER A 29 -17.09 -13.83 5.29
C SER A 29 -18.47 -13.33 4.93
N MET A 30 -18.58 -12.06 4.54
CA MET A 30 -19.86 -11.50 4.11
C MET A 30 -20.42 -12.25 2.89
N ILE A 31 -19.55 -12.58 1.94
CA ILE A 31 -19.94 -13.35 0.76
C ILE A 31 -20.40 -14.74 1.17
N GLU A 32 -19.62 -15.39 2.03
CA GLU A 32 -19.94 -16.72 2.52
C GLU A 32 -21.28 -16.76 3.27
N ASP A 33 -21.57 -15.67 4.01
CA ASP A 33 -22.81 -15.55 4.78
C ASP A 33 -24.02 -15.07 3.95
N GLY A 34 -23.82 -14.81 2.66
CA GLY A 34 -24.88 -14.40 1.77
C GLY A 34 -25.38 -12.98 2.02
N LYS A 35 -24.52 -12.08 2.48
CA LYS A 35 -24.89 -10.68 2.66
C LYS A 35 -25.25 -10.03 1.33
N PRO A 36 -26.07 -8.95 1.34
CA PRO A 36 -26.45 -8.26 0.10
C PRO A 36 -25.25 -7.78 -0.70
N CYS A 37 -25.32 -7.92 -2.02
CA CYS A 37 -24.24 -7.51 -2.91
C CYS A 37 -23.89 -6.03 -2.78
N LEU A 38 -24.87 -5.18 -2.50
CA LEU A 38 -24.63 -3.75 -2.29
C LEU A 38 -23.69 -3.52 -1.10
N GLU A 39 -23.95 -4.19 0.02
CA GLU A 39 -23.09 -4.07 1.20
C GLU A 39 -21.69 -4.59 0.92
N ILE A 40 -21.58 -5.71 0.23
CA ILE A 40 -20.31 -6.30 -0.14
C ILE A 40 -19.52 -5.34 -1.04
N ALA A 41 -20.18 -4.76 -2.04
CA ALA A 41 -19.54 -3.81 -2.96
C ALA A 41 -19.01 -2.58 -2.23
N GLN A 42 -19.77 -2.06 -1.27
CA GLN A 42 -19.36 -0.90 -0.47
C GLN A 42 -18.13 -1.23 0.37
N GLN A 43 -18.09 -2.41 0.97
CA GLN A 43 -16.95 -2.84 1.77
C GLN A 43 -15.72 -3.10 0.90
N LEU A 44 -15.90 -3.68 -0.28
CA LEU A 44 -14.80 -3.85 -1.23
C LEU A 44 -14.21 -2.52 -1.69
N GLN A 45 -15.07 -1.53 -1.91
CA GLN A 45 -14.60 -0.19 -2.25
C GLN A 45 -13.71 0.39 -1.15
N ALA A 46 -14.08 0.20 0.10
CA ALA A 46 -13.28 0.66 1.23
C ALA A 46 -11.92 -0.05 1.28
N VAL A 47 -11.89 -1.36 1.05
CA VAL A 47 -10.63 -2.12 0.99
C VAL A 47 -9.76 -1.63 -0.16
N GLU A 48 -10.35 -1.43 -1.32
CA GLU A 48 -9.64 -0.94 -2.51
C GLU A 48 -8.99 0.42 -2.24
N LYS A 49 -9.73 1.35 -1.63
CA LYS A 49 -9.20 2.67 -1.28
C LYS A 49 -8.08 2.57 -0.27
N ALA A 50 -8.20 1.69 0.71
CA ALA A 50 -7.17 1.51 1.73
C ALA A 50 -5.86 1.00 1.11
N VAL A 51 -5.94 0.03 0.21
CA VAL A 51 -4.77 -0.53 -0.49
C VAL A 51 -4.16 0.52 -1.41
N ALA A 52 -4.98 1.23 -2.18
CA ALA A 52 -4.50 2.29 -3.06
C ALA A 52 -3.78 3.39 -2.28
N ASN A 53 -4.32 3.74 -1.12
CA ASN A 53 -3.71 4.75 -0.25
C ASN A 53 -2.37 4.28 0.31
N ALA A 54 -2.28 3.02 0.71
CA ALA A 54 -1.04 2.42 1.19
C ALA A 54 0.04 2.45 0.09
N LYS A 55 -0.35 2.14 -1.13
CA LYS A 55 0.55 2.21 -2.28
C LYS A 55 1.09 3.63 -2.48
N ARG A 56 0.21 4.64 -2.41
CA ARG A 56 0.64 6.04 -2.55
C ARG A 56 1.60 6.45 -1.45
N VAL A 57 1.32 6.06 -0.22
CA VAL A 57 2.22 6.36 0.91
C VAL A 57 3.59 5.74 0.69
N LEU A 58 3.64 4.49 0.23
CA LEU A 58 4.90 3.82 -0.08
C LEU A 58 5.68 4.58 -1.14
N ILE A 59 5.02 4.96 -2.22
CA ILE A 59 5.68 5.63 -3.36
C ILE A 59 6.16 7.03 -2.95
N HIS A 60 5.32 7.80 -2.26
CA HIS A 60 5.70 9.14 -1.81
C HIS A 60 6.87 9.10 -0.83
N ASP A 61 6.86 8.14 0.09
CA ASP A 61 7.97 7.97 1.03
C ASP A 61 9.26 7.65 0.30
N HIS A 62 9.20 6.79 -0.71
CA HIS A 62 10.35 6.45 -1.53
C HIS A 62 10.86 7.67 -2.30
N MET A 63 9.97 8.46 -2.86
CA MET A 63 10.32 9.69 -3.58
C MET A 63 11.00 10.69 -2.66
N ASP A 64 10.44 10.91 -1.47
CA ASP A 64 11.03 11.83 -0.49
C ASP A 64 12.42 11.37 -0.08
N HIS A 65 12.59 10.08 0.15
CA HIS A 65 13.90 9.51 0.49
C HIS A 65 14.91 9.73 -0.63
N CYS A 66 14.51 9.55 -1.88
CA CYS A 66 15.38 9.74 -3.03
C CYS A 66 15.75 11.21 -3.28
N LEU A 67 14.90 12.15 -2.85
CA LEU A 67 15.16 13.57 -3.04
C LEU A 67 16.06 14.15 -1.96
N ASP A 68 16.04 13.58 -0.77
CA ASP A 68 16.74 14.13 0.40
C ASP A 68 18.18 13.64 0.54
N GLU A 69 18.57 12.58 -0.14
CA GLU A 69 19.89 11.98 -0.01
C GLU A 69 20.57 11.83 -1.37
N ASP A 70 21.91 11.68 -1.33
CA ASP A 70 22.67 11.34 -2.52
C ASP A 70 22.38 9.90 -2.90
N HIS A 71 21.84 9.72 -4.09
CA HIS A 71 21.49 8.41 -4.59
C HIS A 71 22.24 8.10 -5.89
N SER A 72 22.48 6.82 -6.10
CA SER A 72 23.08 6.34 -7.33
C SER A 72 22.11 6.52 -8.51
N PRO A 73 22.61 6.49 -9.75
CA PRO A 73 21.73 6.47 -10.92
C PRO A 73 20.74 5.31 -10.90
N ALA A 74 21.11 4.17 -10.30
CA ALA A 74 20.21 3.04 -10.19
C ALA A 74 18.98 3.36 -9.31
N ASP A 75 19.17 4.13 -8.24
CA ASP A 75 18.07 4.56 -7.38
C ASP A 75 17.11 5.47 -8.13
N ARG A 76 17.64 6.33 -8.99
CA ARG A 76 16.82 7.22 -9.82
C ARG A 76 16.03 6.44 -10.87
N ASP A 77 16.65 5.42 -11.45
CA ASP A 77 15.97 4.56 -12.42
C ASP A 77 14.85 3.77 -11.75
N GLU A 78 15.09 3.28 -10.56
CA GLU A 78 14.05 2.62 -9.77
C GLU A 78 12.87 3.56 -9.50
N LEU A 79 13.16 4.81 -9.13
CA LEU A 79 12.13 5.80 -8.88
C LEU A 79 11.25 6.04 -10.11
N LYS A 80 11.85 6.11 -11.28
CA LYS A 80 11.11 6.27 -12.54
C LYS A 80 10.15 5.12 -12.78
N VAL A 81 10.59 3.90 -12.48
CA VAL A 81 9.74 2.71 -12.63
C VAL A 81 8.62 2.72 -11.61
N ILE A 82 8.92 3.01 -10.35
CA ILE A 82 7.93 3.06 -9.27
C ILE A 82 6.86 4.11 -9.56
N ALA A 83 7.25 5.25 -10.11
CA ALA A 83 6.31 6.33 -10.42
C ALA A 83 5.20 5.92 -11.38
N ARG A 84 5.42 4.86 -12.17
CA ARG A 84 4.39 4.33 -13.08
C ARG A 84 3.20 3.73 -12.34
N TYR A 85 3.37 3.42 -11.07
CA TYR A 85 2.32 2.80 -10.26
C TYR A 85 1.52 3.81 -9.43
N LEU A 86 1.80 5.07 -9.62
CA LEU A 86 1.04 6.13 -8.94
C LEU A 86 -0.42 6.17 -9.40
#